data_8fcbebebafca80962ad4f8a567ed6279
#
_entry.id   8fcbebebafca80962ad4f8a567ed6279
#
_cell.length_a   1.000
_cell.length_b   1.000
_cell.length_c   1.000
_cell.angle_alpha   90.00
_cell.angle_beta   90.00
_cell.angle_gamma   90.00
#
_symmetry.space_group_name_H-M   'P 1'
#
loop_
_entity.id
_entity.type
_entity.pdbx_description
1 polymer ?
#
loop_
_entity_poly.entity_id
_entity_poly.type
_entity_poly.pdbx_seq_one_letter_code
_entity_poly.pdbx_strand_id
1 'polypeptide(L)'
;MIWNEKNGKFVVITGTIFIILLSLIGFFVYENQLNSYSNNGNSVNEVIQINLIINLGNGTILYYNNTSVSNNASMLEITKNTVNEQIDVQYYPEFDAYFVNEILGVGGNNKFAWSAWSFSCCKWNLLDIGSNLFYPKEGQTIAWYYQEVTKFGNGNPN
;
A
#
# COMPACT_ATOMS: atom_id res chain seq x y z
N MET A 1 -47.43 1.56 60.07
CA MET A 1 -46.82 1.53 58.72
C MET A 1 -46.66 0.07 58.29
N ILE A 2 -47.64 -0.46 57.55
CA ILE A 2 -47.71 -1.90 57.20
C ILE A 2 -46.83 -2.06 55.93
N TRP A 3 -45.69 -2.63 56.15
CA TRP A 3 -44.80 -2.98 54.97
C TRP A 3 -45.40 -4.16 54.22
N ASN A 4 -45.86 -3.94 53.01
CA ASN A 4 -46.47 -4.98 52.19
C ASN A 4 -45.37 -5.84 51.56
N GLU A 5 -45.08 -6.98 52.15
CA GLU A 5 -44.03 -7.95 51.81
C GLU A 5 -44.13 -8.44 50.36
N LYS A 6 -45.31 -8.40 49.74
CA LYS A 6 -45.53 -8.78 48.32
C LYS A 6 -44.91 -7.79 47.36
N ASN A 7 -44.85 -6.50 47.65
CA ASN A 7 -44.31 -5.49 46.74
C ASN A 7 -42.77 -5.48 46.77
N GLY A 8 -42.17 -5.86 47.91
CA GLY A 8 -40.69 -5.95 48.02
C GLY A 8 -40.09 -7.06 47.15
N LYS A 9 -40.76 -8.22 47.08
CA LYS A 9 -40.28 -9.35 46.24
C LYS A 9 -40.41 -9.04 44.75
N PHE A 10 -41.44 -8.32 44.33
CA PHE A 10 -41.63 -7.93 42.93
C PHE A 10 -40.57 -6.92 42.46
N VAL A 11 -40.23 -5.96 43.29
CA VAL A 11 -39.20 -4.95 43.00
C VAL A 11 -37.80 -5.59 42.91
N VAL A 12 -37.49 -6.57 43.76
CA VAL A 12 -36.19 -7.31 43.69
C VAL A 12 -36.10 -8.13 42.44
N ILE A 13 -37.15 -8.85 42.02
CA ILE A 13 -37.15 -9.68 40.83
C ILE A 13 -37.01 -8.84 39.53
N THR A 14 -37.72 -7.70 39.46
CA THR A 14 -37.60 -6.80 38.31
C THR A 14 -36.23 -6.13 38.24
N GLY A 15 -35.62 -5.77 39.37
CA GLY A 15 -34.26 -5.21 39.42
C GLY A 15 -33.19 -6.19 38.99
N THR A 16 -33.27 -7.45 39.38
CA THR A 16 -32.31 -8.48 38.99
C THR A 16 -32.41 -8.81 37.50
N ILE A 17 -33.61 -8.89 36.92
CA ILE A 17 -33.81 -9.10 35.47
C ILE A 17 -33.22 -7.93 34.68
N PHE A 18 -33.38 -6.70 35.15
CA PHE A 18 -32.83 -5.51 34.48
C PHE A 18 -31.31 -5.49 34.49
N ILE A 19 -30.68 -5.89 35.59
CA ILE A 19 -29.22 -6.00 35.69
C ILE A 19 -28.67 -7.08 34.74
N ILE A 20 -29.34 -8.23 34.64
CA ILE A 20 -28.95 -9.32 33.72
C ILE A 20 -29.07 -8.85 32.26
N LEU A 21 -30.15 -8.15 31.90
CA LEU A 21 -30.32 -7.60 30.56
C LEU A 21 -29.21 -6.58 30.19
N LEU A 22 -28.86 -5.70 31.11
CA LEU A 22 -27.78 -4.72 30.91
C LEU A 22 -26.43 -5.43 30.72
N SER A 23 -26.14 -6.49 31.48
CA SER A 23 -24.91 -7.28 31.35
C SER A 23 -24.83 -8.02 30.01
N LEU A 24 -25.93 -8.54 29.51
CA LEU A 24 -26.02 -9.19 28.22
C LEU A 24 -25.81 -8.20 27.06
N ILE A 25 -26.41 -7.01 27.16
CA ILE A 25 -26.18 -5.94 26.17
C ILE A 25 -24.73 -5.50 26.17
N GLY A 26 -24.14 -5.29 27.36
CA GLY A 26 -22.72 -4.94 27.51
C GLY A 26 -21.79 -6.01 26.91
N PHE A 27 -22.07 -7.28 27.13
CA PHE A 27 -21.30 -8.38 26.56
C PHE A 27 -21.43 -8.43 25.03
N PHE A 28 -22.61 -8.23 24.48
CA PHE A 28 -22.85 -8.19 23.04
C PHE A 28 -22.15 -7.03 22.36
N VAL A 29 -22.15 -5.85 22.97
CA VAL A 29 -21.40 -4.68 22.47
C VAL A 29 -19.89 -4.94 22.54
N TYR A 30 -19.40 -5.55 23.61
CA TYR A 30 -17.99 -5.90 23.78
C TYR A 30 -17.52 -6.92 22.73
N GLU A 31 -18.28 -7.97 22.46
CA GLU A 31 -17.96 -8.94 21.41
C GLU A 31 -17.97 -8.32 20.00
N ASN A 32 -18.93 -7.42 19.72
CA ASN A 32 -18.96 -6.71 18.45
C ASN A 32 -17.76 -5.76 18.28
N GLN A 33 -17.28 -5.13 19.36
CA GLN A 33 -16.07 -4.34 19.34
C GLN A 33 -14.82 -5.21 19.11
N LEU A 34 -14.71 -6.36 19.75
CA LEU A 34 -13.60 -7.30 19.54
C LEU A 34 -13.56 -7.81 18.08
N ASN A 35 -14.71 -8.13 17.52
CA ASN A 35 -14.82 -8.58 16.12
C ASN A 35 -14.48 -7.45 15.13
N SER A 36 -14.80 -6.20 15.42
CA SER A 36 -14.37 -5.06 14.58
C SER A 36 -12.88 -4.80 14.72
N TYR A 37 -12.27 -5.02 15.87
CA TYR A 37 -10.81 -4.91 16.05
C TYR A 37 -10.06 -6.04 15.36
N SER A 38 -10.60 -7.26 15.39
CA SER A 38 -10.03 -8.43 14.70
C SER A 38 -10.11 -8.30 13.17
N ASN A 39 -11.15 -7.69 12.64
CA ASN A 39 -11.31 -7.42 11.21
C ASN A 39 -10.44 -6.25 10.70
N ASN A 40 -10.05 -5.32 11.58
CA ASN A 40 -9.10 -4.24 11.23
C ASN A 40 -7.62 -4.66 11.33
N GLY A 41 -7.32 -5.82 11.90
CA GLY A 41 -5.95 -6.38 12.00
C GLY A 41 -5.56 -7.31 10.85
N ASN A 42 -6.51 -7.80 10.09
CA ASN A 42 -6.26 -8.47 8.82
C ASN A 42 -6.40 -7.43 7.70
N SER A 43 -5.35 -6.64 7.43
CA SER A 43 -5.14 -6.17 6.08
C SER A 43 -4.99 -7.44 5.23
N VAL A 44 -6.08 -7.92 4.65
CA VAL A 44 -5.99 -8.84 3.52
C VAL A 44 -5.04 -8.10 2.57
N ASN A 45 -3.83 -8.63 2.39
CA ASN A 45 -2.93 -8.14 1.35
C ASN A 45 -3.65 -8.43 0.03
N GLU A 46 -4.51 -7.50 -0.36
CA GLU A 46 -5.20 -7.55 -1.62
C GLU A 46 -4.13 -7.58 -2.71
N VAL A 47 -4.18 -8.58 -3.55
CA VAL A 47 -3.25 -8.74 -4.65
C VAL A 47 -3.84 -8.03 -5.84
N ILE A 48 -3.07 -7.13 -6.42
CA ILE A 48 -3.40 -6.41 -7.65
C ILE A 48 -2.47 -6.84 -8.79
N GLN A 49 -2.89 -6.61 -10.02
CA GLN A 49 -2.06 -6.83 -11.20
C GLN A 49 -1.65 -5.50 -11.79
N ILE A 50 -0.36 -5.37 -12.08
CA ILE A 50 0.22 -4.17 -12.70
C ILE A 50 1.12 -4.58 -13.88
N ASN A 51 1.50 -3.63 -14.71
CA ASN A 51 2.55 -3.81 -15.70
C ASN A 51 3.77 -2.97 -15.30
N LEU A 52 4.95 -3.60 -15.32
CA LEU A 52 6.22 -2.92 -15.10
C LEU A 52 7.04 -2.95 -16.39
N ILE A 53 7.54 -1.80 -16.80
CA ILE A 53 8.46 -1.65 -17.96
C ILE A 53 9.80 -1.15 -17.41
N ILE A 54 10.91 -1.74 -17.89
CA ILE A 54 12.26 -1.28 -17.60
C ILE A 54 12.97 -1.04 -18.93
N ASN A 55 13.15 0.24 -19.27
CA ASN A 55 13.86 0.68 -20.45
C ASN A 55 15.31 1.01 -20.06
N LEU A 56 16.26 0.21 -20.55
CA LEU A 56 17.68 0.33 -20.22
C LEU A 56 18.39 1.49 -20.96
N GLY A 57 17.67 2.26 -21.78
CA GLY A 57 18.22 3.42 -22.51
C GLY A 57 19.16 3.08 -23.67
N ASN A 58 19.44 1.80 -23.90
CA ASN A 58 20.32 1.29 -24.96
C ASN A 58 19.55 0.61 -26.10
N GLY A 59 18.22 0.75 -26.13
CA GLY A 59 17.31 0.08 -27.04
C GLY A 59 16.70 -1.22 -26.49
N THR A 60 17.14 -1.68 -25.33
CA THR A 60 16.56 -2.85 -24.65
C THR A 60 15.43 -2.39 -23.72
N ILE A 61 14.25 -2.99 -23.90
CA ILE A 61 13.10 -2.74 -23.06
C ILE A 61 12.59 -4.09 -22.53
N LEU A 62 12.46 -4.20 -21.23
CA LEU A 62 11.93 -5.37 -20.54
C LEU A 62 10.47 -5.11 -20.12
N TYR A 63 9.58 -6.05 -20.43
CA TYR A 63 8.16 -5.97 -20.12
C TYR A 63 7.78 -7.08 -19.14
N TYR A 64 7.27 -6.69 -17.99
CA TYR A 64 6.70 -7.56 -16.96
C TYR A 64 5.20 -7.29 -16.89
N ASN A 65 4.42 -8.01 -17.70
CA ASN A 65 2.99 -7.80 -17.81
C ASN A 65 2.23 -8.63 -16.80
N ASN A 66 1.10 -8.10 -16.29
CA ASN A 66 0.21 -8.77 -15.33
C ASN A 66 0.96 -9.30 -14.10
N THR A 67 1.90 -8.52 -13.58
CA THR A 67 2.66 -8.86 -12.39
C THR A 67 1.76 -8.75 -11.17
N SER A 68 1.57 -9.87 -10.46
CA SER A 68 0.79 -9.91 -9.23
C SER A 68 1.60 -9.35 -8.07
N VAL A 69 1.09 -8.29 -7.44
CA VAL A 69 1.76 -7.58 -6.34
C VAL A 69 0.78 -7.26 -5.22
N SER A 70 1.26 -7.01 -4.00
CA SER A 70 0.40 -6.47 -2.94
C SER A 70 -0.03 -5.04 -3.30
N ASN A 71 -1.30 -4.70 -3.04
CA ASN A 71 -1.82 -3.33 -3.22
C ASN A 71 -1.10 -2.29 -2.37
N ASN A 72 -0.38 -2.73 -1.33
CA ASN A 72 0.42 -1.90 -0.44
C ASN A 72 1.90 -1.85 -0.84
N ALA A 73 2.30 -2.52 -1.93
CA ALA A 73 3.68 -2.49 -2.39
C ALA A 73 3.97 -1.20 -3.17
N SER A 74 5.03 -0.51 -2.79
CA SER A 74 5.53 0.65 -3.53
C SER A 74 6.18 0.24 -4.86
N MET A 75 6.29 1.17 -5.80
CA MET A 75 6.98 0.94 -7.07
C MET A 75 8.42 0.42 -6.86
N LEU A 76 9.12 0.91 -5.84
CA LEU A 76 10.46 0.44 -5.51
C LEU A 76 10.47 -1.02 -5.06
N GLU A 77 9.56 -1.42 -4.15
CA GLU A 77 9.43 -2.80 -3.68
C GLU A 77 9.04 -3.75 -4.81
N ILE A 78 8.09 -3.34 -5.64
CA ILE A 78 7.69 -4.09 -6.84
C ILE A 78 8.88 -4.33 -7.75
N THR A 79 9.67 -3.29 -7.99
CA THR A 79 10.87 -3.39 -8.85
C THR A 79 11.89 -4.33 -8.23
N LYS A 80 12.23 -4.19 -6.95
CA LYS A 80 13.16 -5.08 -6.23
C LYS A 80 12.78 -6.55 -6.39
N ASN A 81 11.53 -6.86 -6.12
CA ASN A 81 11.02 -8.23 -6.23
C ASN A 81 11.08 -8.74 -7.68
N THR A 82 10.73 -7.90 -8.65
CA THR A 82 10.67 -8.30 -10.07
C THR A 82 12.06 -8.56 -10.64
N VAL A 83 13.07 -7.78 -10.23
CA VAL A 83 14.46 -7.95 -10.71
C VAL A 83 15.31 -8.81 -9.78
N ASN A 84 14.69 -9.55 -8.85
CA ASN A 84 15.38 -10.41 -7.88
C ASN A 84 16.50 -9.65 -7.11
N GLU A 85 16.16 -8.48 -6.56
CA GLU A 85 17.05 -7.58 -5.81
C GLU A 85 18.25 -7.02 -6.62
N GLN A 86 18.26 -7.17 -7.94
CA GLN A 86 19.30 -6.61 -8.82
C GLN A 86 19.06 -5.11 -9.06
N ILE A 87 19.04 -4.34 -7.99
CA ILE A 87 18.84 -2.88 -7.95
C ILE A 87 19.71 -2.28 -6.86
N ASP A 88 20.44 -1.22 -7.17
CA ASP A 88 21.17 -0.42 -6.18
C ASP A 88 20.45 0.89 -5.92
N VAL A 89 20.29 1.23 -4.64
CA VAL A 89 19.53 2.40 -4.22
C VAL A 89 20.24 3.14 -3.07
N GLN A 90 20.13 4.46 -3.06
CA GLN A 90 20.61 5.32 -1.97
C GLN A 90 19.45 6.06 -1.34
N TYR A 91 19.34 6.01 -0.01
CA TYR A 91 18.33 6.74 0.75
C TYR A 91 18.79 8.17 1.01
N TYR A 92 17.87 9.12 0.81
CA TYR A 92 18.04 10.54 1.10
C TYR A 92 17.02 10.98 2.17
N PRO A 93 17.44 11.13 3.43
CA PRO A 93 16.54 11.42 4.55
C PRO A 93 15.75 12.71 4.42
N GLU A 94 16.35 13.72 3.78
CA GLU A 94 15.73 15.03 3.57
C GLU A 94 14.50 15.00 2.67
N PHE A 95 14.36 13.96 1.85
CA PHE A 95 13.22 13.76 0.93
C PHE A 95 12.39 12.54 1.30
N ASP A 96 12.79 11.77 2.33
CA ASP A 96 12.22 10.45 2.66
C ASP A 96 12.13 9.55 1.42
N ALA A 97 13.12 9.62 0.55
CA ALA A 97 13.10 9.01 -0.76
C ALA A 97 14.37 8.22 -1.08
N TYR A 98 14.22 7.20 -1.91
CA TYR A 98 15.33 6.45 -2.47
C TYR A 98 15.62 6.91 -3.89
N PHE A 99 16.88 7.21 -4.15
CA PHE A 99 17.42 7.39 -5.49
C PHE A 99 17.91 6.06 -6.02
N VAL A 100 17.55 5.73 -7.26
CA VAL A 100 17.99 4.49 -7.92
C VAL A 100 19.27 4.76 -8.68
N ASN A 101 20.36 4.12 -8.24
CA ASN A 101 21.67 4.20 -8.88
C ASN A 101 21.79 3.22 -10.05
N GLU A 102 21.29 1.98 -9.88
CA GLU A 102 21.45 0.91 -10.86
C GLU A 102 20.25 -0.03 -10.85
N ILE A 103 19.83 -0.51 -12.02
CA ILE A 103 18.88 -1.61 -12.20
C ILE A 103 19.51 -2.60 -13.21
N LEU A 104 19.58 -3.89 -12.85
CA LEU A 104 20.09 -4.97 -13.70
C LEU A 104 21.49 -4.69 -14.25
N GLY A 105 22.37 -4.10 -13.47
CA GLY A 105 23.74 -3.77 -13.88
C GLY A 105 23.85 -2.52 -14.76
N VAL A 106 22.76 -1.78 -14.98
CA VAL A 106 22.77 -0.52 -15.73
C VAL A 106 22.65 0.65 -14.79
N GLY A 107 23.65 1.53 -14.77
CA GLY A 107 23.72 2.69 -13.89
C GLY A 107 25.10 3.31 -13.81
N GLY A 108 25.34 4.10 -12.76
CA GLY A 108 26.67 4.62 -12.41
C GLY A 108 27.25 5.67 -13.38
N ASN A 109 26.43 6.34 -14.19
CA ASN A 109 26.87 7.35 -15.14
C ASN A 109 26.39 8.74 -14.74
N ASN A 110 27.32 9.72 -14.67
CA ASN A 110 26.98 11.08 -14.25
C ASN A 110 26.10 11.88 -15.23
N LYS A 111 25.93 11.38 -16.47
CA LYS A 111 25.08 12.02 -17.49
C LYS A 111 23.71 11.40 -17.62
N PHE A 112 23.55 10.17 -17.12
CA PHE A 112 22.33 9.39 -17.22
C PHE A 112 21.85 9.04 -15.82
N ALA A 113 20.55 8.96 -15.64
CA ALA A 113 19.94 8.50 -14.41
C ALA A 113 18.63 7.75 -14.69
N TRP A 114 18.19 7.00 -13.71
CA TRP A 114 16.89 6.36 -13.72
C TRP A 114 15.79 7.35 -13.39
N SER A 115 14.77 7.37 -14.23
CA SER A 115 13.54 8.13 -14.00
C SER A 115 12.36 7.19 -13.85
N ALA A 116 11.47 7.48 -12.91
CA ALA A 116 10.28 6.70 -12.63
C ALA A 116 9.05 7.34 -13.27
N TRP A 117 8.20 6.53 -13.90
CA TRP A 117 7.05 6.98 -14.66
C TRP A 117 5.81 6.17 -14.34
N SER A 118 4.64 6.80 -14.47
CA SER A 118 3.35 6.13 -14.44
C SER A 118 2.53 6.46 -15.68
N PHE A 119 1.82 5.45 -16.22
CA PHE A 119 0.88 5.66 -17.32
C PHE A 119 -0.52 5.87 -16.76
N SER A 120 -1.11 7.00 -17.04
CA SER A 120 -2.47 7.33 -16.63
C SER A 120 -3.11 8.33 -17.60
N CYS A 121 -4.42 8.29 -17.73
CA CYS A 121 -5.16 9.17 -18.64
C CYS A 121 -4.55 9.21 -20.06
N CYS A 122 -4.11 8.04 -20.58
CA CYS A 122 -3.52 7.85 -21.91
C CYS A 122 -2.19 8.60 -22.14
N LYS A 123 -1.44 8.91 -21.10
CA LYS A 123 -0.14 9.55 -21.19
C LYS A 123 0.83 9.06 -20.11
N TRP A 124 2.11 9.17 -20.38
CA TRP A 124 3.17 8.99 -19.42
C TRP A 124 3.35 10.24 -18.58
N ASN A 125 3.45 10.05 -17.27
CA ASN A 125 3.73 11.10 -16.30
C ASN A 125 5.01 10.72 -15.56
N LEU A 126 6.00 11.62 -15.58
CA LEU A 126 7.18 11.50 -14.73
C LEU A 126 6.73 11.62 -13.25
N LEU A 127 7.22 10.74 -12.39
CA LEU A 127 6.95 10.84 -10.96
C LEU A 127 7.82 11.96 -10.37
N ASP A 128 7.18 12.82 -9.61
CA ASP A 128 7.79 13.92 -8.84
C ASP A 128 7.99 13.56 -7.36
N ILE A 129 7.75 12.30 -7.01
CA ILE A 129 7.96 11.74 -5.68
C ILE A 129 8.87 10.52 -5.76
N GLY A 130 9.44 10.12 -4.63
CA GLY A 130 10.25 8.90 -4.54
C GLY A 130 9.44 7.65 -4.92
N SER A 131 10.08 6.73 -5.61
CA SER A 131 9.44 5.47 -6.02
C SER A 131 8.99 4.59 -4.85
N ASN A 132 9.57 4.79 -3.67
CA ASN A 132 9.15 4.17 -2.41
C ASN A 132 7.87 4.80 -1.83
N LEU A 133 7.47 5.97 -2.31
CA LEU A 133 6.26 6.70 -1.90
C LEU A 133 5.13 6.58 -2.93
N PHE A 134 5.39 5.95 -4.07
CA PHE A 134 4.40 5.74 -5.13
C PHE A 134 3.85 4.32 -5.08
N TYR A 135 2.54 4.19 -4.90
CA TYR A 135 1.79 2.94 -4.81
C TYR A 135 0.89 2.78 -6.05
N PRO A 136 1.25 1.90 -6.99
CA PRO A 136 0.43 1.70 -8.19
C PRO A 136 -0.90 1.05 -7.88
N LYS A 137 -1.88 1.26 -8.75
CA LYS A 137 -3.24 0.72 -8.65
C LYS A 137 -3.44 -0.46 -9.60
N GLU A 138 -4.51 -1.23 -9.38
CA GLU A 138 -4.93 -2.31 -10.27
C GLU A 138 -4.91 -1.88 -11.73
N GLY A 139 -4.29 -2.71 -12.59
CA GLY A 139 -4.17 -2.49 -14.03
C GLY A 139 -3.20 -1.37 -14.44
N GLN A 140 -2.55 -0.68 -13.49
CA GLN A 140 -1.68 0.44 -13.82
C GLN A 140 -0.38 -0.03 -14.45
N THR A 141 0.14 0.75 -15.41
CA THR A 141 1.48 0.57 -15.97
C THR A 141 2.43 1.58 -15.35
N ILE A 142 3.56 1.08 -14.84
CA ILE A 142 4.67 1.87 -14.30
C ILE A 142 5.94 1.56 -15.11
N ALA A 143 6.86 2.50 -15.16
CA ALA A 143 8.09 2.31 -15.93
C ALA A 143 9.31 2.94 -15.27
N TRP A 144 10.44 2.29 -15.44
CA TRP A 144 11.76 2.85 -15.26
C TRP A 144 12.39 3.13 -16.62
N TYR A 145 13.00 4.32 -16.73
CA TYR A 145 13.72 4.72 -17.94
C TYR A 145 15.10 5.27 -17.59
N TYR A 146 16.15 4.61 -18.08
CA TYR A 146 17.51 5.09 -17.96
C TYR A 146 17.81 6.06 -19.10
N GLN A 147 17.87 7.34 -18.81
CA GLN A 147 17.97 8.40 -19.81
C GLN A 147 18.91 9.51 -19.38
N GLU A 148 19.32 10.32 -20.35
CA GLU A 148 20.11 11.52 -20.10
C GLU A 148 19.36 12.50 -19.19
N VAL A 149 20.05 12.98 -18.13
CA VAL A 149 19.42 13.84 -17.10
C VAL A 149 18.80 15.12 -17.70
N THR A 150 19.42 15.65 -18.77
CA THR A 150 18.90 16.84 -19.49
C THR A 150 17.58 16.58 -20.23
N LYS A 151 17.18 15.34 -20.37
CA LYS A 151 15.94 14.91 -21.06
C LYS A 151 14.83 14.49 -20.13
N PHE A 152 15.00 14.61 -18.82
CA PHE A 152 13.95 14.28 -17.85
C PHE A 152 12.68 15.08 -18.14
N GLY A 153 11.54 14.37 -18.12
CA GLY A 153 10.24 14.96 -18.43
C GLY A 153 9.90 15.05 -19.93
N ASN A 154 10.88 14.94 -20.83
CA ASN A 154 10.67 14.99 -22.29
C ASN A 154 10.77 13.60 -22.96
N GLY A 155 11.10 12.57 -22.20
CA GLY A 155 11.21 11.20 -22.67
C GLY A 155 9.88 10.44 -22.61
N ASN A 156 9.78 9.39 -23.44
CA ASN A 156 8.74 8.38 -23.35
C ASN A 156 9.45 7.07 -22.95
N PRO A 157 9.07 6.40 -21.84
CA PRO A 157 9.70 5.14 -21.44
C PRO A 157 9.43 3.95 -22.37
N ASN A 158 8.53 4.10 -23.36
CA ASN A 158 8.23 3.12 -24.41
C ASN A 158 8.96 3.42 -25.69
#